data_bae270498908492fc0895f3f34303f98
#
_entry.id   bae270498908492fc0895f3f34303f98
#
_cell.length_a   1.000
_cell.length_b   1.000
_cell.length_c   1.000
_cell.angle_alpha   90.00
_cell.angle_beta   90.00
_cell.angle_gamma   90.00
#
_symmetry.space_group_name_H-M   'P 1'
#
loop_
_entity.id
_entity.type
_entity.pdbx_description
1 polymer ?
#
loop_
_entity_poly.entity_id
_entity_poly.type
_entity_poly.pdbx_seq_one_letter_code
_entity_poly.pdbx_strand_id
1 'polypeptide(L)'
;KNPTFFRSVIKGNGEPCSSHISSMISDGTSVKITLHSGKMITLRWDADATVYEFEALNENGKKIEMTGDSFSGVKLKGDAYQGLLFEATKRQITYQEQKTYFDVLRLTVDDKYSWDFAMLGVGLRYINGVGKPDMLHYVESFGMEGHYDFASNRGYIWSRTFPLLKRALLLGVGRDNFAYAFPNDDYVGKVNCGFNEQIVTKPHNMYLQIWVQDGLPALLAFLALYLLLFGRTIRKCFKKGKWNHSQKISLAFLCGVSGYFVAGLANDSSICMAPVFWGLFGVAFAVLRSE
;
A
#
# COMPACT_ATOMS: atom_id res chain seq x y z
N LYS A 1 -3.99 -15.60 -29.02
CA LYS A 1 -4.53 -15.11 -27.74
C LYS A 1 -3.79 -15.84 -26.65
N ASN A 2 -2.89 -15.14 -25.96
CA ASN A 2 -1.90 -15.78 -25.09
C ASN A 2 -2.48 -15.86 -23.66
N PRO A 3 -2.85 -17.04 -23.14
CA PRO A 3 -3.42 -17.19 -21.79
C PRO A 3 -2.43 -16.85 -20.68
N THR A 4 -1.13 -16.72 -21.00
CA THR A 4 -0.09 -16.33 -20.07
C THR A 4 -0.19 -14.85 -19.63
N PHE A 5 -0.71 -13.95 -20.48
CA PHE A 5 -0.88 -12.53 -20.15
C PHE A 5 -1.90 -12.33 -19.00
N PHE A 6 -3.06 -12.99 -19.09
CA PHE A 6 -4.07 -12.93 -18.03
C PHE A 6 -3.60 -13.58 -16.71
N ARG A 7 -2.78 -14.62 -16.80
CA ARG A 7 -2.22 -15.29 -15.63
C ARG A 7 -1.16 -14.44 -14.91
N SER A 8 -0.36 -13.67 -15.65
CA SER A 8 0.63 -12.76 -15.09
C SER A 8 -0.03 -11.52 -14.44
N VAL A 9 -1.13 -11.00 -14.99
CA VAL A 9 -1.88 -9.88 -14.44
C VAL A 9 -2.59 -10.27 -13.13
N ILE A 10 -3.06 -11.52 -13.02
CA ILE A 10 -3.77 -12.02 -11.83
C ILE A 10 -2.81 -12.54 -10.76
N LYS A 11 -1.69 -13.17 -11.15
CA LYS A 11 -0.72 -13.77 -10.21
C LYS A 11 0.44 -12.85 -9.81
N GLY A 12 0.54 -11.62 -10.35
CA GLY A 12 1.74 -10.81 -10.22
C GLY A 12 2.94 -11.45 -10.92
N ASN A 13 4.11 -10.88 -10.76
CA ASN A 13 5.34 -11.41 -11.37
C ASN A 13 5.94 -12.63 -10.63
N GLY A 14 5.18 -13.25 -9.73
CA GLY A 14 5.50 -14.55 -9.13
C GLY A 14 6.46 -14.53 -7.96
N GLU A 15 7.05 -13.37 -7.62
CA GLU A 15 7.81 -13.24 -6.38
C GLU A 15 6.95 -12.56 -5.32
N PRO A 16 6.74 -13.18 -4.14
CA PRO A 16 5.98 -12.56 -3.08
C PRO A 16 6.63 -11.23 -2.67
N CYS A 17 5.81 -10.19 -2.44
CA CYS A 17 6.24 -8.95 -1.81
C CYS A 17 6.61 -9.23 -0.34
N SER A 18 7.71 -9.93 -0.12
CA SER A 18 8.08 -10.43 1.21
C SER A 18 9.58 -10.53 1.32
N SER A 19 10.13 -9.82 2.29
CA SER A 19 11.41 -10.15 2.88
C SER A 19 11.17 -11.08 4.07
N HIS A 20 12.21 -11.56 4.74
CA HIS A 20 12.06 -12.27 6.01
C HIS A 20 11.51 -11.40 7.15
N ILE A 21 11.39 -10.08 6.94
CA ILE A 21 10.95 -9.11 7.95
C ILE A 21 9.44 -8.85 7.81
N SER A 22 8.71 -9.12 8.89
CA SER A 22 7.28 -8.86 8.97
C SER A 22 6.96 -7.45 9.47
N SER A 23 7.74 -6.93 10.44
CA SER A 23 7.55 -5.57 10.96
C SER A 23 8.84 -5.03 11.59
N MET A 24 8.94 -3.70 11.63
CA MET A 24 9.95 -2.98 12.41
C MET A 24 9.27 -1.87 13.18
N ILE A 25 9.70 -1.68 14.44
CA ILE A 25 9.18 -0.62 15.32
C ILE A 25 10.38 0.02 16.02
N SER A 26 10.43 1.35 16.04
CA SER A 26 11.43 2.07 16.82
C SER A 26 10.81 2.75 18.04
N ASP A 27 11.52 2.68 19.17
CA ASP A 27 11.15 3.34 20.43
C ASP A 27 11.94 4.63 20.70
N GLY A 28 12.75 5.04 19.74
CA GLY A 28 13.61 6.21 19.84
C GLY A 28 15.05 5.89 20.12
N THR A 29 15.37 4.84 20.86
CA THR A 29 16.73 4.41 21.18
C THR A 29 17.10 3.09 20.50
N SER A 30 16.11 2.26 20.25
CA SER A 30 16.29 0.95 19.63
C SER A 30 15.32 0.72 18.47
N VAL A 31 15.66 -0.25 17.63
CA VAL A 31 14.79 -0.74 16.55
C VAL A 31 14.49 -2.21 16.82
N LYS A 32 13.22 -2.54 16.98
CA LYS A 32 12.73 -3.92 17.12
C LYS A 32 12.31 -4.43 15.75
N ILE A 33 12.94 -5.50 15.31
CA ILE A 33 12.69 -6.17 14.04
C ILE A 33 11.99 -7.50 14.35
N THR A 34 10.85 -7.75 13.76
CA THR A 34 10.14 -9.03 13.85
C THR A 34 10.25 -9.74 12.51
N LEU A 35 10.70 -10.98 12.54
CA LEU A 35 10.80 -11.85 11.37
C LEU A 35 9.48 -12.60 11.14
N HIS A 36 9.22 -13.07 9.91
CA HIS A 36 8.07 -13.93 9.61
C HIS A 36 8.08 -15.25 10.39
N SER A 37 9.26 -15.71 10.84
CA SER A 37 9.41 -16.87 11.74
C SER A 37 8.90 -16.62 13.17
N GLY A 38 8.49 -15.38 13.49
CA GLY A 38 8.11 -14.95 14.84
C GLY A 38 9.29 -14.58 15.74
N LYS A 39 10.53 -14.74 15.28
CA LYS A 39 11.73 -14.31 16.01
C LYS A 39 11.83 -12.79 16.01
N MET A 40 12.33 -12.23 17.12
CA MET A 40 12.56 -10.81 17.27
C MET A 40 14.04 -10.49 17.47
N ILE A 41 14.46 -9.38 16.89
CA ILE A 41 15.81 -8.82 17.06
C ILE A 41 15.62 -7.38 17.53
N THR A 42 16.29 -6.98 18.58
CA THR A 42 16.36 -5.60 19.01
C THR A 42 17.73 -5.06 18.71
N LEU A 43 17.81 -4.08 17.82
CA LEU A 43 19.03 -3.35 17.52
C LEU A 43 19.14 -2.16 18.47
N ARG A 44 20.27 -2.03 19.16
CA ARG A 44 20.62 -0.86 19.97
C ARG A 44 21.90 -0.23 19.47
N TRP A 45 21.93 1.07 19.52
CA TRP A 45 23.09 1.88 19.20
C TRP A 45 23.54 2.59 20.45
N ASP A 46 24.82 2.45 20.81
CA ASP A 46 25.43 3.17 21.90
C ASP A 46 26.19 4.38 21.35
N ALA A 47 25.63 5.56 21.57
CA ALA A 47 26.22 6.81 21.10
C ALA A 47 27.49 7.23 21.90
N ASP A 48 27.67 6.68 23.10
CA ASP A 48 28.81 6.98 23.97
C ASP A 48 30.01 6.05 23.71
N ALA A 49 29.81 4.98 22.93
CA ALA A 49 30.90 4.09 22.54
C ALA A 49 31.87 4.79 21.58
N THR A 50 33.14 4.76 21.93
CA THR A 50 34.24 5.30 21.07
C THR A 50 34.44 4.51 19.78
N VAL A 51 33.78 3.36 19.65
CA VAL A 51 33.72 2.51 18.46
C VAL A 51 32.26 2.40 18.07
N TYR A 52 31.97 2.58 16.77
CA TYR A 52 30.61 2.43 16.20
C TYR A 52 30.11 0.98 16.33
N GLU A 53 29.76 0.60 17.57
CA GLU A 53 29.23 -0.74 17.85
C GLU A 53 27.71 -0.69 18.01
N PHE A 54 27.02 -1.51 17.27
CA PHE A 54 25.61 -1.79 17.53
C PHE A 54 25.48 -3.15 18.23
N GLU A 55 24.47 -3.29 19.03
CA GLU A 55 24.12 -4.53 19.69
C GLU A 55 22.85 -5.12 19.08
N ALA A 56 22.87 -6.41 18.79
CA ALA A 56 21.69 -7.17 18.44
C ALA A 56 21.29 -8.09 19.62
N LEU A 57 20.06 -7.92 20.10
CA LEU A 57 19.52 -8.70 21.21
C LEU A 57 18.36 -9.57 20.69
N ASN A 58 18.25 -10.80 21.20
CA ASN A 58 17.11 -11.67 20.90
C ASN A 58 15.88 -11.26 21.76
N GLU A 59 14.77 -11.99 21.59
CA GLU A 59 13.50 -11.80 22.31
C GLU A 59 13.63 -11.83 23.83
N ASN A 60 14.66 -12.49 24.37
CA ASN A 60 14.95 -12.61 25.80
C ASN A 60 15.95 -11.54 26.29
N GLY A 61 16.32 -10.57 25.43
CA GLY A 61 17.31 -9.53 25.76
C GLY A 61 18.77 -10.03 25.82
N LYS A 62 19.04 -11.25 25.37
CA LYS A 62 20.40 -11.79 25.31
C LYS A 62 21.08 -11.37 24.00
N LYS A 63 22.35 -10.96 24.08
CA LYS A 63 23.16 -10.62 22.90
C LYS A 63 23.24 -11.80 21.95
N ILE A 64 23.03 -11.49 20.67
CA ILE A 64 23.24 -12.44 19.58
C ILE A 64 24.70 -12.34 19.15
N GLU A 65 25.38 -13.46 19.06
CA GLU A 65 26.77 -13.49 18.54
C GLU A 65 26.80 -13.00 17.10
N MET A 66 27.77 -12.15 16.79
CA MET A 66 27.98 -11.56 15.47
C MET A 66 29.28 -12.05 14.87
N THR A 67 29.33 -12.21 13.55
CA THR A 67 30.51 -12.60 12.78
C THR A 67 30.70 -11.63 11.63
N GLY A 68 31.97 -11.28 11.32
CA GLY A 68 32.32 -10.29 10.33
C GLY A 68 32.90 -9.02 10.97
N ASP A 69 33.10 -8.02 10.17
CA ASP A 69 33.55 -6.70 10.59
C ASP A 69 32.71 -5.59 9.98
N SER A 70 32.86 -4.36 10.44
CA SER A 70 32.08 -3.20 9.99
C SER A 70 32.29 -2.81 8.53
N PHE A 71 33.36 -3.32 7.85
CA PHE A 71 33.65 -3.04 6.44
C PHE A 71 33.13 -4.15 5.52
N SER A 72 33.28 -5.42 5.92
CA SER A 72 32.83 -6.58 5.14
C SER A 72 31.39 -6.97 5.44
N GLY A 73 30.80 -6.30 6.40
CA GLY A 73 29.45 -6.58 6.89
C GLY A 73 29.43 -7.57 8.06
N VAL A 74 28.45 -7.37 8.92
CA VAL A 74 28.22 -8.18 10.13
C VAL A 74 27.01 -9.06 9.92
N LYS A 75 27.14 -10.36 10.19
CA LYS A 75 26.06 -11.35 10.16
C LYS A 75 25.76 -11.84 11.57
N LEU A 76 24.49 -12.04 11.86
CA LEU A 76 24.04 -12.63 13.12
C LEU A 76 24.20 -14.16 13.05
N LYS A 77 24.71 -14.76 14.12
CA LYS A 77 24.88 -16.20 14.21
C LYS A 77 23.58 -16.90 14.56
N GLY A 78 23.20 -17.87 13.78
CA GLY A 78 22.02 -18.72 13.96
C GLY A 78 21.17 -18.81 12.70
N ASP A 79 20.59 -19.99 12.46
CA ASP A 79 19.81 -20.27 11.24
C ASP A 79 18.60 -19.35 11.06
N ALA A 80 18.02 -18.86 12.16
CA ALA A 80 16.89 -17.94 12.14
C ALA A 80 17.22 -16.55 11.58
N TYR A 81 18.49 -16.19 11.48
CA TYR A 81 18.98 -14.87 11.06
C TYR A 81 19.71 -14.91 9.72
N GLN A 82 19.66 -16.06 9.03
CA GLN A 82 20.24 -16.18 7.69
C GLN A 82 19.65 -15.13 6.74
N GLY A 83 20.48 -14.65 5.83
CA GLY A 83 20.07 -13.60 4.87
C GLY A 83 20.11 -12.17 5.41
N LEU A 84 20.35 -11.96 6.71
CA LEU A 84 20.50 -10.62 7.30
C LEU A 84 21.97 -10.21 7.29
N LEU A 85 22.24 -9.06 6.65
CA LEU A 85 23.57 -8.44 6.60
C LEU A 85 23.48 -7.02 7.12
N PHE A 86 24.36 -6.65 8.05
CA PHE A 86 24.46 -5.31 8.61
C PHE A 86 25.78 -4.69 8.18
N GLU A 87 25.74 -3.48 7.62
CA GLU A 87 26.91 -2.76 7.13
C GLU A 87 26.90 -1.33 7.65
N ALA A 88 28.04 -0.87 8.19
CA ALA A 88 28.24 0.54 8.50
C ALA A 88 28.68 1.27 7.22
N THR A 89 27.96 2.30 6.84
CA THR A 89 28.25 3.09 5.63
C THR A 89 27.94 4.56 5.85
N LYS A 90 28.33 5.40 4.89
CA LYS A 90 27.97 6.82 4.87
C LYS A 90 26.97 7.09 3.75
N ARG A 91 25.87 7.73 4.08
CA ARG A 91 24.88 8.16 3.08
C ARG A 91 24.86 9.68 2.99
N GLN A 92 25.07 10.19 1.79
CA GLN A 92 24.85 11.60 1.46
C GLN A 92 23.39 11.79 1.08
N ILE A 93 22.73 12.74 1.70
CA ILE A 93 21.38 13.15 1.39
C ILE A 93 21.39 14.61 1.02
N THR A 94 20.74 14.96 -0.09
CA THR A 94 20.57 16.34 -0.53
C THR A 94 19.13 16.75 -0.27
N TYR A 95 18.91 17.71 0.61
CA TYR A 95 17.62 18.29 0.90
C TYR A 95 17.69 19.81 0.78
N GLN A 96 16.82 20.41 -0.05
CA GLN A 96 16.82 21.86 -0.33
C GLN A 96 18.24 22.40 -0.66
N GLU A 97 18.94 21.72 -1.58
CA GLU A 97 20.30 22.04 -2.03
C GLU A 97 21.41 21.88 -0.96
N GLN A 98 21.04 21.54 0.27
CA GLN A 98 22.01 21.23 1.32
C GLN A 98 22.37 19.75 1.31
N LYS A 99 23.68 19.47 1.32
CA LYS A 99 24.22 18.12 1.42
C LYS A 99 24.47 17.79 2.88
N THR A 100 23.79 16.79 3.38
CA THR A 100 23.99 16.26 4.74
C THR A 100 24.52 14.83 4.64
N TYR A 101 25.49 14.49 5.46
CA TYR A 101 26.05 13.15 5.54
C TYR A 101 25.60 12.50 6.83
N PHE A 102 25.14 11.27 6.73
CA PHE A 102 24.80 10.44 7.89
C PHE A 102 25.71 9.23 7.94
N ASP A 103 26.19 8.91 9.13
CA ASP A 103 26.68 7.56 9.41
C ASP A 103 25.47 6.65 9.52
N VAL A 104 25.46 5.55 8.78
CA VAL A 104 24.29 4.72 8.54
C VAL A 104 24.63 3.27 8.83
N LEU A 105 23.78 2.64 9.63
CA LEU A 105 23.68 1.19 9.72
C LEU A 105 22.69 0.72 8.64
N ARG A 106 23.19 0.04 7.61
CA ARG A 106 22.37 -0.60 6.57
C ARG A 106 22.07 -2.03 6.95
N LEU A 107 20.80 -2.37 6.99
CA LEU A 107 20.33 -3.76 7.03
C LEU A 107 19.96 -4.18 5.60
N THR A 108 20.62 -5.18 5.08
CA THR A 108 20.28 -5.83 3.81
C THR A 108 19.72 -7.23 4.09
N VAL A 109 18.66 -7.59 3.39
CA VAL A 109 18.00 -8.91 3.50
C VAL A 109 17.96 -9.56 2.13
N ASP A 110 18.52 -10.78 2.03
CA ASP A 110 18.60 -11.58 0.81
C ASP A 110 19.19 -10.84 -0.39
N ASP A 111 20.14 -9.93 -0.15
CA ASP A 111 20.77 -9.06 -1.16
C ASP A 111 19.78 -8.25 -2.02
N LYS A 112 18.53 -8.17 -1.59
CA LYS A 112 17.42 -7.55 -2.36
C LYS A 112 16.75 -6.38 -1.64
N TYR A 113 16.49 -6.53 -0.36
CA TYR A 113 15.75 -5.54 0.43
C TYR A 113 16.72 -4.81 1.37
N SER A 114 16.62 -3.49 1.48
CA SER A 114 17.50 -2.75 2.37
C SER A 114 16.78 -1.64 3.13
N TRP A 115 17.22 -1.43 4.37
CA TRP A 115 16.79 -0.34 5.25
C TRP A 115 18.03 0.36 5.81
N ASP A 116 18.06 1.67 5.66
CA ASP A 116 19.14 2.52 6.14
C ASP A 116 18.72 3.21 7.45
N PHE A 117 19.51 3.04 8.49
CA PHE A 117 19.28 3.67 9.79
C PHE A 117 20.38 4.69 10.07
N ALA A 118 20.02 5.98 10.16
CA ALA A 118 20.94 7.01 10.63
C ALA A 118 21.32 6.74 12.08
N MET A 119 22.60 6.75 12.37
CA MET A 119 23.18 6.60 13.70
C MET A 119 23.31 8.01 14.30
N LEU A 120 22.35 8.37 15.15
CA LEU A 120 22.27 9.68 15.79
C LEU A 120 22.57 9.58 17.29
N GLY A 121 22.98 10.67 17.91
CA GLY A 121 23.19 10.72 19.36
C GLY A 121 21.97 10.34 20.21
N VAL A 122 20.77 10.32 19.60
CA VAL A 122 19.52 9.90 20.23
C VAL A 122 19.10 8.47 19.87
N GLY A 123 19.90 7.71 19.12
CA GLY A 123 19.61 6.34 18.69
C GLY A 123 19.49 6.18 17.18
N LEU A 124 18.96 5.03 16.77
CA LEU A 124 18.76 4.69 15.35
C LEU A 124 17.46 5.30 14.82
N ARG A 125 17.54 5.93 13.64
CA ARG A 125 16.38 6.47 12.91
C ARG A 125 16.39 5.95 11.48
N TYR A 126 15.27 5.44 11.00
CA TYR A 126 15.14 5.04 9.61
C TYR A 126 15.25 6.26 8.69
N ILE A 127 16.02 6.15 7.61
CA ILE A 127 16.09 7.18 6.58
C ILE A 127 15.02 6.89 5.53
N ASN A 128 13.95 7.68 5.53
CA ASN A 128 12.83 7.51 4.61
C ASN A 128 13.18 7.86 3.15
N GLY A 129 12.24 7.63 2.21
CA GLY A 129 12.43 7.85 0.78
C GLY A 129 12.75 9.29 0.38
N VAL A 130 12.43 10.28 1.23
CA VAL A 130 12.81 11.69 1.02
C VAL A 130 14.11 12.09 1.73
N GLY A 131 14.80 11.11 2.32
CA GLY A 131 16.09 11.30 2.94
C GLY A 131 16.05 11.88 4.36
N LYS A 132 14.90 11.85 5.03
CA LYS A 132 14.78 12.32 6.42
C LYS A 132 14.84 11.16 7.41
N PRO A 133 15.52 11.33 8.54
CA PRO A 133 15.42 10.39 9.66
C PRO A 133 14.00 10.38 10.22
N ASP A 134 13.43 9.19 10.38
CA ASP A 134 12.04 9.00 10.80
C ASP A 134 11.92 7.81 11.77
N MET A 135 10.77 7.72 12.44
CA MET A 135 10.43 6.62 13.35
C MET A 135 9.73 5.51 12.56
N LEU A 136 9.95 4.28 12.98
CA LEU A 136 9.23 3.11 12.46
C LEU A 136 8.05 2.80 13.35
N HIS A 137 6.87 2.67 12.75
CA HIS A 137 5.62 2.34 13.43
C HIS A 137 5.07 1.01 12.93
N TYR A 138 4.29 0.36 13.78
CA TYR A 138 3.46 -0.75 13.32
C TYR A 138 2.28 -0.21 12.49
N VAL A 139 2.13 -0.72 11.30
CA VAL A 139 1.02 -0.38 10.41
C VAL A 139 0.02 -1.53 10.36
N GLU A 140 -1.23 -1.21 10.70
CA GLU A 140 -2.33 -2.17 10.65
C GLU A 140 -2.61 -2.59 9.20
N SER A 141 -2.72 -3.89 8.96
CA SER A 141 -3.11 -4.48 7.68
C SER A 141 -4.23 -5.49 7.88
N PHE A 142 -5.06 -5.67 6.86
CA PHE A 142 -6.14 -6.65 6.88
C PHE A 142 -6.33 -7.28 5.52
N GLY A 143 -6.32 -8.61 5.49
CA GLY A 143 -6.47 -9.39 4.27
C GLY A 143 -5.30 -9.28 3.31
N MET A 144 -5.35 -10.01 2.23
CA MET A 144 -4.34 -10.03 1.16
C MET A 144 -2.94 -10.54 1.58
N GLU A 145 -2.79 -11.14 2.77
CA GLU A 145 -1.54 -11.78 3.20
C GLU A 145 -1.11 -12.82 2.16
N GLY A 146 0.15 -12.76 1.74
CA GLY A 146 0.70 -13.61 0.67
C GLY A 146 0.25 -13.25 -0.75
N HIS A 147 -0.54 -12.18 -0.93
CA HIS A 147 -1.04 -11.69 -2.22
C HIS A 147 -0.88 -10.17 -2.38
N TYR A 148 0.15 -9.59 -1.77
CA TYR A 148 0.39 -8.15 -1.86
C TYR A 148 0.74 -7.70 -3.29
N ASP A 149 1.33 -8.59 -4.10
CA ASP A 149 1.63 -8.41 -5.52
C ASP A 149 0.40 -8.48 -6.44
N PHE A 150 -0.77 -8.88 -5.91
CA PHE A 150 -2.00 -9.01 -6.69
C PHE A 150 -2.32 -7.73 -7.47
N ALA A 151 -2.63 -7.88 -8.76
CA ALA A 151 -3.04 -6.81 -9.67
C ALA A 151 -2.06 -5.62 -9.67
N SER A 152 -0.75 -5.88 -9.81
CA SER A 152 0.32 -4.87 -9.77
C SER A 152 0.38 -4.15 -8.43
N ASN A 153 0.55 -4.92 -7.36
CA ASN A 153 0.69 -4.48 -5.97
C ASN A 153 -0.57 -3.79 -5.35
N ARG A 154 -1.73 -3.89 -6.01
CA ARG A 154 -2.99 -3.41 -5.40
C ARG A 154 -3.35 -4.19 -4.14
N GLY A 155 -2.95 -5.47 -4.04
CA GLY A 155 -3.12 -6.26 -2.82
C GLY A 155 -2.51 -5.59 -1.60
N TYR A 156 -1.28 -5.06 -1.72
CA TYR A 156 -0.65 -4.27 -0.67
C TYR A 156 -1.47 -3.02 -0.34
N ILE A 157 -1.85 -2.22 -1.34
CA ILE A 157 -2.60 -0.98 -1.13
C ILE A 157 -3.96 -1.28 -0.45
N TRP A 158 -4.67 -2.29 -0.90
CA TRP A 158 -5.98 -2.66 -0.33
C TRP A 158 -5.87 -3.16 1.09
N SER A 159 -4.86 -3.96 1.42
CA SER A 159 -4.66 -4.47 2.78
C SER A 159 -4.47 -3.36 3.81
N ARG A 160 -3.85 -2.23 3.44
CA ARG A 160 -3.68 -1.03 4.29
C ARG A 160 -4.87 -0.07 4.20
N THR A 161 -5.66 -0.17 3.14
CA THR A 161 -6.89 0.63 2.98
C THR A 161 -8.05 0.06 3.80
N PHE A 162 -8.19 -1.27 3.93
CA PHE A 162 -9.30 -1.87 4.67
C PHE A 162 -9.41 -1.40 6.12
N PRO A 163 -8.33 -1.25 6.92
CA PRO A 163 -8.42 -0.68 8.26
C PRO A 163 -8.98 0.75 8.29
N LEU A 164 -8.74 1.55 7.23
CA LEU A 164 -9.24 2.93 7.15
C LEU A 164 -10.76 3.00 7.03
N LEU A 165 -11.41 1.98 6.45
CA LEU A 165 -12.87 1.94 6.27
C LEU A 165 -13.62 2.07 7.60
N LYS A 166 -13.05 1.53 8.69
CA LYS A 166 -13.64 1.68 10.04
C LYS A 166 -13.68 3.13 10.49
N ARG A 167 -12.65 3.92 10.15
CA ARG A 167 -12.55 5.35 10.51
C ARG A 167 -13.44 6.22 9.62
N ALA A 168 -13.69 5.77 8.38
CA ALA A 168 -14.49 6.46 7.37
C ALA A 168 -15.94 5.94 7.29
N LEU A 169 -16.51 5.38 8.38
CA LEU A 169 -17.80 4.70 8.33
C LEU A 169 -18.95 5.65 8.00
N LEU A 170 -19.04 6.81 8.63
CA LEU A 170 -20.12 7.79 8.43
C LEU A 170 -19.67 8.92 7.52
N LEU A 171 -18.55 9.54 7.84
CA LEU A 171 -17.93 10.60 7.08
C LEU A 171 -16.57 10.14 6.61
N GLY A 172 -16.24 10.41 5.36
CA GLY A 172 -14.93 10.11 4.81
C GLY A 172 -13.86 11.07 5.36
N VAL A 173 -12.61 10.81 4.95
CA VAL A 173 -11.47 11.69 5.29
C VAL A 173 -11.43 12.97 4.45
N GLY A 174 -12.37 13.15 3.53
CA GLY A 174 -12.43 14.24 2.57
C GLY A 174 -11.82 13.85 1.22
N ARG A 175 -12.31 14.52 0.16
CA ARG A 175 -11.84 14.27 -1.21
C ARG A 175 -10.37 14.63 -1.34
N ASP A 176 -9.66 13.84 -2.14
CA ASP A 176 -8.21 13.91 -2.41
C ASP A 176 -7.31 13.78 -1.17
N ASN A 177 -7.87 13.53 0.02
CA ASN A 177 -7.12 13.32 1.25
C ASN A 177 -6.66 11.86 1.46
N PHE A 178 -6.87 10.97 0.50
CA PHE A 178 -6.44 9.57 0.61
C PHE A 178 -4.94 9.44 0.91
N ALA A 179 -4.10 10.25 0.26
CA ALA A 179 -2.65 10.24 0.46
C ALA A 179 -2.23 10.54 1.92
N TYR A 180 -3.01 11.34 2.63
CA TYR A 180 -2.77 11.67 4.05
C TYR A 180 -3.37 10.66 5.02
N ALA A 181 -4.43 9.97 4.60
CA ALA A 181 -5.08 8.94 5.41
C ALA A 181 -4.37 7.58 5.27
N PHE A 182 -3.82 7.28 4.10
CA PHE A 182 -3.08 6.05 3.85
C PHE A 182 -1.76 6.06 4.63
N PRO A 183 -1.37 4.95 5.28
CA PRO A 183 -0.14 4.88 6.05
C PRO A 183 1.09 4.84 5.12
N ASN A 184 1.45 5.99 4.58
CA ASN A 184 2.61 6.15 3.71
C ASN A 184 3.95 5.99 4.44
N ASP A 185 3.91 5.88 5.77
CA ASP A 185 4.99 5.55 6.69
C ASP A 185 5.13 4.04 6.98
N ASP A 186 4.40 3.17 6.28
CA ASP A 186 4.65 1.73 6.27
C ASP A 186 5.94 1.40 5.51
N TYR A 187 7.07 1.75 6.11
CA TYR A 187 8.38 1.61 5.46
C TYR A 187 8.80 0.15 5.25
N VAL A 188 8.33 -0.77 6.08
CA VAL A 188 8.60 -2.21 5.90
C VAL A 188 7.79 -2.77 4.75
N GLY A 189 6.48 -2.57 4.76
CA GLY A 189 5.60 -3.04 3.70
C GLY A 189 5.92 -2.41 2.34
N LYS A 190 6.28 -1.13 2.33
CA LYS A 190 6.66 -0.43 1.08
C LYS A 190 7.96 -0.96 0.49
N VAL A 191 9.00 -1.20 1.29
CA VAL A 191 10.25 -1.81 0.80
C VAL A 191 9.98 -3.21 0.28
N ASN A 192 9.24 -4.02 1.03
CA ASN A 192 8.88 -5.39 0.61
C ASN A 192 8.15 -5.42 -0.74
N CYS A 193 7.34 -4.41 -1.04
CA CYS A 193 6.54 -4.34 -2.28
C CYS A 193 7.12 -3.40 -3.35
N GLY A 194 8.31 -2.85 -3.15
CA GLY A 194 8.97 -1.97 -4.12
C GLY A 194 8.36 -0.57 -4.23
N PHE A 195 7.70 -0.08 -3.17
CA PHE A 195 7.10 1.27 -3.10
C PHE A 195 7.88 2.25 -2.23
N ASN A 196 9.09 1.92 -1.79
CA ASN A 196 9.86 2.70 -0.81
C ASN A 196 10.01 4.18 -1.15
N GLU A 197 10.05 4.54 -2.43
CA GLU A 197 10.19 5.94 -2.90
C GLU A 197 8.86 6.55 -3.38
N GLN A 198 7.76 5.82 -3.30
CA GLN A 198 6.47 6.27 -3.83
C GLN A 198 5.51 6.65 -2.70
N ILE A 199 4.72 7.68 -2.94
CA ILE A 199 3.57 8.03 -2.10
C ILE A 199 2.33 7.41 -2.73
N VAL A 200 1.65 6.57 -1.97
CA VAL A 200 0.37 6.00 -2.41
C VAL A 200 -0.71 7.05 -2.24
N THR A 201 -1.24 7.54 -3.35
CA THR A 201 -2.20 8.64 -3.39
C THR A 201 -3.63 8.18 -3.64
N LYS A 202 -3.83 6.94 -4.08
CA LYS A 202 -5.14 6.38 -4.45
C LYS A 202 -5.21 4.88 -4.19
N PRO A 203 -6.40 4.33 -3.90
CA PRO A 203 -6.57 2.90 -3.64
C PRO A 203 -6.62 2.04 -4.92
N HIS A 204 -6.69 2.65 -6.12
CA HIS A 204 -6.91 1.95 -7.39
C HIS A 204 -8.15 1.03 -7.38
N ASN A 205 -9.19 1.52 -6.72
CA ASN A 205 -10.52 0.93 -6.65
C ASN A 205 -11.51 2.05 -6.32
N MET A 206 -12.43 2.34 -7.24
CA MET A 206 -13.40 3.44 -7.11
C MET A 206 -14.29 3.31 -5.87
N TYR A 207 -14.66 2.08 -5.49
CA TYR A 207 -15.54 1.86 -4.34
C TYR A 207 -14.82 2.12 -3.02
N LEU A 208 -13.56 1.67 -2.89
CA LEU A 208 -12.71 1.98 -1.75
C LEU A 208 -12.42 3.48 -1.70
N GLN A 209 -12.20 4.11 -2.86
CA GLN A 209 -11.99 5.56 -2.95
C GLN A 209 -13.19 6.33 -2.41
N ILE A 210 -14.41 6.03 -2.89
CA ILE A 210 -15.63 6.69 -2.42
C ILE A 210 -15.84 6.46 -0.92
N TRP A 211 -15.66 5.21 -0.44
CA TRP A 211 -15.86 4.93 0.98
C TRP A 211 -14.87 5.69 1.86
N VAL A 212 -13.56 5.61 1.57
CA VAL A 212 -12.56 6.30 2.39
C VAL A 212 -12.71 7.81 2.33
N GLN A 213 -12.99 8.38 1.15
CA GLN A 213 -13.02 9.83 0.96
C GLN A 213 -14.35 10.49 1.36
N ASP A 214 -15.47 9.84 1.04
CA ASP A 214 -16.82 10.42 1.19
C ASP A 214 -17.68 9.68 2.22
N GLY A 215 -17.25 8.50 2.72
CA GLY A 215 -17.96 7.68 3.68
C GLY A 215 -18.84 6.58 3.07
N LEU A 216 -19.24 5.62 3.91
CA LEU A 216 -20.11 4.53 3.50
C LEU A 216 -21.49 5.00 2.98
N PRO A 217 -22.17 6.02 3.57
CA PRO A 217 -23.43 6.50 3.04
C PRO A 217 -23.33 7.00 1.58
N ALA A 218 -22.22 7.66 1.22
CA ALA A 218 -21.98 8.11 -0.15
C ALA A 218 -21.82 6.91 -1.11
N LEU A 219 -21.08 5.89 -0.71
CA LEU A 219 -20.95 4.66 -1.48
C LEU A 219 -22.31 3.98 -1.67
N LEU A 220 -23.11 3.84 -0.61
CA LEU A 220 -24.44 3.23 -0.69
C LEU A 220 -25.36 4.02 -1.60
N ALA A 221 -25.35 5.36 -1.54
CA ALA A 221 -26.12 6.21 -2.43
C ALA A 221 -25.69 6.03 -3.90
N PHE A 222 -24.40 5.96 -4.16
CA PHE A 222 -23.86 5.74 -5.50
C PHE A 222 -24.31 4.37 -6.06
N LEU A 223 -24.23 3.32 -5.26
CA LEU A 223 -24.68 1.96 -5.66
C LEU A 223 -26.21 1.94 -5.85
N ALA A 224 -26.98 2.61 -4.99
CA ALA A 224 -28.44 2.68 -5.11
C ALA A 224 -28.87 3.37 -6.42
N LEU A 225 -28.19 4.43 -6.83
CA LEU A 225 -28.46 5.07 -8.12
C LEU A 225 -28.24 4.12 -9.30
N TYR A 226 -27.15 3.35 -9.27
CA TYR A 226 -26.89 2.32 -10.28
C TYR A 226 -27.97 1.23 -10.28
N LEU A 227 -28.34 0.69 -9.12
CA LEU A 227 -29.37 -0.32 -9.00
C LEU A 227 -30.74 0.17 -9.48
N LEU A 228 -31.07 1.44 -9.24
CA LEU A 228 -32.29 2.08 -9.75
C LEU A 228 -32.27 2.15 -11.29
N LEU A 229 -31.16 2.57 -11.89
CA LEU A 229 -31.01 2.59 -13.35
C LEU A 229 -31.15 1.18 -13.92
N PHE A 230 -30.43 0.23 -13.34
CA PHE A 230 -30.46 -1.18 -13.74
C PHE A 230 -31.88 -1.75 -13.70
N GLY A 231 -32.53 -1.64 -12.53
CA GLY A 231 -33.86 -2.20 -12.33
C GLY A 231 -34.92 -1.58 -13.23
N ARG A 232 -34.87 -0.24 -13.47
CA ARG A 232 -35.80 0.43 -14.39
C ARG A 232 -35.56 0.05 -15.84
N THR A 233 -34.31 -0.03 -16.28
CA THR A 233 -33.97 -0.45 -17.64
C THR A 233 -34.40 -1.89 -17.90
N ILE A 234 -34.12 -2.80 -16.98
CA ILE A 234 -34.51 -4.21 -17.09
C ILE A 234 -36.06 -4.31 -17.15
N ARG A 235 -36.79 -3.68 -16.27
CA ARG A 235 -38.27 -3.66 -16.31
C ARG A 235 -38.81 -3.15 -17.64
N LYS A 236 -38.20 -2.10 -18.23
CA LYS A 236 -38.58 -1.54 -19.51
C LYS A 236 -38.31 -2.52 -20.66
N CYS A 237 -37.16 -3.22 -20.63
CA CYS A 237 -36.74 -4.17 -21.67
C CYS A 237 -37.52 -5.49 -21.61
N PHE A 238 -37.99 -5.94 -20.44
CA PHE A 238 -38.75 -7.18 -20.27
C PHE A 238 -40.25 -7.07 -20.57
N LYS A 239 -40.75 -5.88 -21.03
CA LYS A 239 -42.12 -5.78 -21.55
C LYS A 239 -42.24 -6.64 -22.83
N LYS A 240 -43.32 -7.46 -22.91
CA LYS A 240 -43.57 -8.33 -24.07
C LYS A 240 -43.74 -7.52 -25.35
N GLY A 241 -43.14 -7.95 -26.44
CA GLY A 241 -43.23 -7.34 -27.76
C GLY A 241 -41.87 -7.11 -28.40
N LYS A 242 -41.89 -6.52 -29.62
CA LYS A 242 -40.66 -6.08 -30.28
C LYS A 242 -40.08 -4.87 -29.53
N TRP A 243 -38.79 -4.87 -29.31
CA TRP A 243 -38.11 -3.76 -28.68
C TRP A 243 -38.22 -2.47 -29.51
N ASN A 244 -38.74 -1.45 -28.88
CA ASN A 244 -38.79 -0.11 -29.48
C ASN A 244 -37.40 0.58 -29.40
N HIS A 245 -37.29 1.77 -30.01
CA HIS A 245 -36.05 2.51 -30.09
C HIS A 245 -35.55 2.93 -28.71
N SER A 246 -36.46 3.38 -27.83
CA SER A 246 -36.16 3.80 -26.47
C SER A 246 -35.61 2.67 -25.59
N GLN A 247 -36.12 1.45 -25.73
CA GLN A 247 -35.61 0.26 -25.01
C GLN A 247 -34.18 -0.08 -25.43
N LYS A 248 -33.90 -0.02 -26.73
CA LYS A 248 -32.54 -0.28 -27.28
C LYS A 248 -31.53 0.75 -26.76
N ILE A 249 -31.89 2.04 -26.78
CA ILE A 249 -31.05 3.13 -26.27
C ILE A 249 -30.84 2.96 -24.76
N SER A 250 -31.90 2.69 -23.98
CA SER A 250 -31.79 2.48 -22.53
C SER A 250 -30.82 1.32 -22.21
N LEU A 251 -30.87 0.23 -22.96
CA LEU A 251 -29.97 -0.90 -22.78
C LEU A 251 -28.51 -0.55 -23.14
N ALA A 252 -28.31 0.21 -24.23
CA ALA A 252 -26.98 0.68 -24.63
C ALA A 252 -26.33 1.54 -23.52
N PHE A 253 -27.09 2.48 -22.93
CA PHE A 253 -26.63 3.27 -21.78
C PHE A 253 -26.32 2.40 -20.56
N LEU A 254 -27.19 1.42 -20.27
CA LEU A 254 -26.95 0.51 -19.16
C LEU A 254 -25.64 -0.28 -19.35
N CYS A 255 -25.36 -0.77 -20.55
CA CYS A 255 -24.12 -1.48 -20.86
C CYS A 255 -22.89 -0.57 -20.64
N GLY A 256 -22.93 0.67 -21.13
CA GLY A 256 -21.85 1.63 -20.94
C GLY A 256 -21.61 1.97 -19.46
N VAL A 257 -22.68 2.26 -18.72
CA VAL A 257 -22.62 2.52 -17.27
C VAL A 257 -22.08 1.31 -16.52
N SER A 258 -22.56 0.09 -16.83
CA SER A 258 -22.07 -1.14 -16.22
C SER A 258 -20.58 -1.37 -16.49
N GLY A 259 -20.10 -1.05 -17.69
CA GLY A 259 -18.68 -1.10 -18.03
C GLY A 259 -17.84 -0.20 -17.12
N TYR A 260 -18.30 1.02 -16.83
CA TYR A 260 -17.62 1.92 -15.89
C TYR A 260 -17.60 1.36 -14.45
N PHE A 261 -18.71 0.78 -14.00
CA PHE A 261 -18.79 0.13 -12.68
C PHE A 261 -17.82 -1.05 -12.56
N VAL A 262 -17.73 -1.89 -13.60
CA VAL A 262 -16.78 -3.02 -13.63
C VAL A 262 -15.33 -2.52 -13.66
N ALA A 263 -15.04 -1.50 -14.48
CA ALA A 263 -13.72 -0.89 -14.53
C ALA A 263 -13.31 -0.28 -13.18
N GLY A 264 -14.27 0.25 -12.43
CA GLY A 264 -14.07 0.83 -11.09
C GLY A 264 -13.61 -0.17 -10.02
N LEU A 265 -13.74 -1.49 -10.26
CA LEU A 265 -13.19 -2.51 -9.36
C LEU A 265 -11.65 -2.50 -9.31
N ALA A 266 -11.02 -2.06 -10.40
CA ALA A 266 -9.56 -2.05 -10.54
C ALA A 266 -9.00 -0.66 -10.88
N ASN A 267 -9.83 0.39 -10.92
CA ASN A 267 -9.40 1.75 -11.24
C ASN A 267 -10.11 2.77 -10.35
N ASP A 268 -9.45 3.89 -10.17
CA ASP A 268 -10.02 5.05 -9.48
C ASP A 268 -10.96 5.83 -10.41
N SER A 269 -11.87 6.61 -9.85
CA SER A 269 -12.59 7.63 -10.58
C SER A 269 -11.60 8.75 -10.96
N SER A 270 -11.53 9.10 -12.23
CA SER A 270 -10.63 10.13 -12.73
C SER A 270 -11.40 11.40 -13.15
N ILE A 271 -10.73 12.53 -13.06
CA ILE A 271 -11.27 13.84 -13.43
C ILE A 271 -11.69 13.90 -14.90
N CYS A 272 -11.02 13.14 -15.77
CA CYS A 272 -11.33 13.08 -17.22
C CYS A 272 -12.58 12.25 -17.51
N MET A 273 -12.81 11.18 -16.77
CA MET A 273 -13.89 10.22 -17.04
C MET A 273 -15.16 10.52 -16.23
N ALA A 274 -15.03 11.03 -15.02
CA ALA A 274 -16.17 11.26 -14.13
C ALA A 274 -17.22 12.19 -14.72
N PRO A 275 -16.90 13.36 -15.31
CA PRO A 275 -17.91 14.24 -15.91
C PRO A 275 -18.67 13.58 -17.05
N VAL A 276 -17.98 12.84 -17.92
CA VAL A 276 -18.59 12.09 -19.03
C VAL A 276 -19.54 11.02 -18.49
N PHE A 277 -19.07 10.25 -17.50
CA PHE A 277 -19.89 9.23 -16.84
C PHE A 277 -21.17 9.83 -16.25
N TRP A 278 -21.08 10.92 -15.45
CA TRP A 278 -22.24 11.53 -14.82
C TRP A 278 -23.20 12.17 -15.84
N GLY A 279 -22.67 12.75 -16.93
CA GLY A 279 -23.48 13.25 -18.03
C GLY A 279 -24.28 12.14 -18.71
N LEU A 280 -23.62 11.06 -19.09
CA LEU A 280 -24.27 9.89 -19.71
C LEU A 280 -25.25 9.20 -18.76
N PHE A 281 -24.92 9.14 -17.48
CA PHE A 281 -25.78 8.58 -16.43
C PHE A 281 -27.07 9.37 -16.29
N GLY A 282 -26.98 10.72 -16.30
CA GLY A 282 -28.16 11.61 -16.30
C GLY A 282 -29.03 11.43 -17.54
N VAL A 283 -28.42 11.36 -18.75
CA VAL A 283 -29.13 11.10 -20.02
C VAL A 283 -29.83 9.74 -19.97
N ALA A 284 -29.19 8.70 -19.41
CA ALA A 284 -29.81 7.38 -19.24
C ALA A 284 -31.14 7.45 -18.47
N PHE A 285 -31.17 8.22 -17.36
CA PHE A 285 -32.42 8.43 -16.62
C PHE A 285 -33.45 9.25 -17.39
N ALA A 286 -33.05 10.24 -18.18
CA ALA A 286 -33.95 11.02 -19.02
C ALA A 286 -34.63 10.14 -20.08
N VAL A 287 -33.87 9.28 -20.76
CA VAL A 287 -34.41 8.30 -21.74
C VAL A 287 -35.38 7.31 -21.10
N LEU A 288 -35.20 6.96 -19.83
CA LEU A 288 -36.16 6.10 -19.12
C LEU A 288 -37.50 6.80 -18.81
N ARG A 289 -37.52 8.13 -18.74
CA ARG A 289 -38.74 8.93 -18.49
C ARG A 289 -39.50 9.32 -19.75
N SER A 290 -38.88 9.23 -20.93
CA SER A 290 -39.42 9.69 -22.19
C SER A 290 -40.52 8.80 -22.81
N GLU A 291 -41.38 8.15 -22.00
CA GLU A 291 -42.57 7.41 -22.44
C GLU A 291 -43.81 7.86 -21.67
#